data_e028096a478f254e175eeb93d5d915a1
#
_entry.id   e028096a478f254e175eeb93d5d915a1
#
_cell.length_a   1.000
_cell.length_b   1.000
_cell.length_c   1.000
_cell.angle_alpha   90.00
_cell.angle_beta   90.00
_cell.angle_gamma   90.00
#
_symmetry.space_group_name_H-M   'P 1'
#
loop_
_entity.id
_entity.type
_entity.pdbx_description
1 polymer ?
#
loop_
_entity_poly.entity_id
_entity_poly.type
_entity_poly.pdbx_seq_one_letter_code
_entity_poly.pdbx_strand_id
1 'polypeptide(L)'
;MLCIAYDNKNQLKATEIPRPEIKEDEVLLKVDVCGVCGSDLVKIKNDLIKEGTVLGHEVVGTIVETGNQVKKWSASQKVIVAHHVPCLNCYFCKSGNFSMCNQFKSTNLIPGGFSEYLKISKAHLEHTTFLIPKGTVSDHEIALTEPLACCLRAVQRTQVTTSNSVLICGLGSIGIMLGKLCIGRGAYTFGLDLIEERINLAKEMNAIHDGYTANSPEVESWILNKTEGIGVDIVFLASGSEKSLKSALSHVRSGGKIVVFSSIPKEDGFFNNEVYYRELTVLGSYSPSPMTLKEAYQLIITGRIKLKDLITDIVPLKELPTQIDKCFNNKSVKMMVEA
;
A
#
# COMPACT_ATOMS: atom_id res chain seq x y z
N MET A 1 22.67 16.59 -2.06
CA MET A 1 21.22 16.60 -2.05
C MET A 1 20.68 16.18 -0.71
N LEU A 2 19.55 16.74 -0.31
CA LEU A 2 18.87 16.35 0.93
C LEU A 2 18.22 14.96 0.77
N CYS A 3 18.33 14.13 1.80
CA CYS A 3 17.54 12.93 1.99
C CYS A 3 17.21 12.72 3.47
N ILE A 4 16.22 11.89 3.74
CA ILE A 4 15.86 11.48 5.10
C ILE A 4 16.27 10.02 5.26
N ALA A 5 17.28 9.79 6.08
CA ALA A 5 17.87 8.49 6.33
C ALA A 5 17.53 7.98 7.74
N TYR A 6 17.49 6.66 7.89
CA TYR A 6 17.34 6.00 9.18
C TYR A 6 18.64 6.10 10.00
N ASP A 7 18.55 6.41 11.28
CA ASP A 7 19.69 6.72 12.18
C ASP A 7 20.01 5.64 13.21
N ASN A 8 19.42 4.44 13.06
CA ASN A 8 19.68 3.30 13.96
C ASN A 8 19.13 3.46 15.41
N LYS A 9 18.24 4.42 15.65
CA LYS A 9 17.58 4.68 16.95
C LYS A 9 16.07 4.76 16.81
N ASN A 10 15.50 4.01 15.87
CA ASN A 10 14.09 4.09 15.49
C ASN A 10 13.66 5.50 15.03
N GLN A 11 14.61 6.31 14.53
CA GLN A 11 14.41 7.69 14.11
C GLN A 11 14.85 7.91 12.68
N LEU A 12 14.31 8.96 12.10
CA LEU A 12 14.72 9.48 10.81
C LEU A 12 15.54 10.76 10.99
N LYS A 13 16.54 10.95 10.16
CA LYS A 13 17.42 12.13 10.20
C LYS A 13 17.61 12.73 8.82
N ALA A 14 17.52 14.05 8.74
CA ALA A 14 17.91 14.80 7.55
C ALA A 14 19.43 14.68 7.34
N THR A 15 19.83 14.27 6.15
CA THR A 15 21.24 13.98 5.81
C THR A 15 21.51 14.47 4.39
N GLU A 16 22.72 14.97 4.15
CA GLU A 16 23.16 15.29 2.80
C GLU A 16 24.02 14.16 2.23
N ILE A 17 23.67 13.74 1.01
CA ILE A 17 24.42 12.73 0.26
C ILE A 17 24.72 13.24 -1.15
N PRO A 18 25.72 12.70 -1.87
CA PRO A 18 25.90 12.99 -3.28
C PRO A 18 24.64 12.70 -4.10
N ARG A 19 24.39 13.51 -5.13
CA ARG A 19 23.32 13.22 -6.10
C ARG A 19 23.67 11.93 -6.85
N PRO A 20 22.72 11.00 -7.07
CA PRO A 20 23.00 9.75 -7.76
C PRO A 20 23.51 9.98 -9.20
N GLU A 21 24.58 9.30 -9.56
CA GLU A 21 25.06 9.22 -10.94
C GLU A 21 24.27 8.15 -11.70
N ILE A 22 23.83 8.48 -12.91
CA ILE A 22 23.09 7.57 -13.77
C ILE A 22 24.01 6.88 -14.80
N LYS A 23 23.65 5.66 -15.17
CA LYS A 23 24.26 4.93 -16.28
C LYS A 23 23.59 5.31 -17.60
N GLU A 24 24.13 4.82 -18.70
CA GLU A 24 23.64 5.08 -20.06
C GLU A 24 22.18 4.65 -20.29
N ASP A 25 21.67 3.67 -19.52
CA ASP A 25 20.33 3.10 -19.63
C ASP A 25 19.41 3.47 -18.44
N GLU A 26 19.84 4.41 -17.59
CA GLU A 26 19.11 4.89 -16.41
C GLU A 26 18.61 6.33 -16.62
N VAL A 27 17.70 6.78 -15.76
CA VAL A 27 17.30 8.19 -15.68
C VAL A 27 17.44 8.69 -14.26
N LEU A 28 17.66 10.00 -14.12
CA LEU A 28 17.60 10.70 -12.84
C LEU A 28 16.25 11.37 -12.71
N LEU A 29 15.56 11.08 -11.63
CA LEU A 29 14.28 11.67 -11.27
C LEU A 29 14.48 12.68 -10.14
N LYS A 30 13.97 13.90 -10.31
CA LYS A 30 13.67 14.79 -9.19
C LYS A 30 12.37 14.31 -8.56
N VAL A 31 12.38 14.01 -7.27
CA VAL A 31 11.17 13.62 -6.55
C VAL A 31 10.30 14.85 -6.35
N ASP A 32 9.03 14.79 -6.72
CA ASP A 32 8.05 15.83 -6.45
C ASP A 32 7.24 15.47 -5.19
N VAL A 33 6.79 14.19 -5.11
CA VAL A 33 6.00 13.68 -3.98
C VAL A 33 6.37 12.22 -3.67
N CYS A 34 6.42 11.88 -2.39
CA CYS A 34 6.52 10.49 -1.92
C CYS A 34 5.53 10.23 -0.78
N GLY A 35 4.72 9.17 -0.89
CA GLY A 35 3.82 8.74 0.18
C GLY A 35 4.55 8.00 1.30
N VAL A 36 4.12 8.21 2.56
CA VAL A 36 4.54 7.40 3.71
C VAL A 36 3.67 6.14 3.80
N CYS A 37 4.32 4.97 3.79
CA CYS A 37 3.66 3.68 3.88
C CYS A 37 3.72 3.11 5.30
N GLY A 38 2.72 2.32 5.68
CA GLY A 38 2.75 1.57 6.94
C GLY A 38 3.94 0.62 7.05
N SER A 39 4.46 0.11 5.93
CA SER A 39 5.67 -0.72 5.91
C SER A 39 6.94 0.06 6.30
N ASP A 40 7.01 1.35 5.99
CA ASP A 40 8.12 2.22 6.43
C ASP A 40 8.10 2.36 7.95
N LEU A 41 6.90 2.59 8.52
CA LEU A 41 6.70 2.70 9.96
C LEU A 41 7.10 1.41 10.70
N VAL A 42 6.70 0.25 10.17
CA VAL A 42 7.07 -1.07 10.73
C VAL A 42 8.59 -1.26 10.70
N LYS A 43 9.25 -0.91 9.59
CA LYS A 43 10.72 -1.03 9.46
C LYS A 43 11.45 -0.13 10.44
N ILE A 44 11.01 1.11 10.61
CA ILE A 44 11.60 2.07 11.56
C ILE A 44 11.39 1.58 12.99
N LYS A 45 10.15 1.26 13.37
CA LYS A 45 9.78 0.90 14.75
C LYS A 45 10.49 -0.37 15.25
N ASN A 46 10.74 -1.34 14.36
CA ASN A 46 11.30 -2.64 14.72
C ASN A 46 12.77 -2.81 14.32
N ASP A 47 13.45 -1.72 13.96
CA ASP A 47 14.88 -1.74 13.60
C ASP A 47 15.22 -2.79 12.50
N LEU A 48 14.39 -2.84 11.45
CA LEU A 48 14.51 -3.84 10.39
C LEU A 48 15.37 -3.39 9.20
N ILE A 49 16.00 -2.24 9.30
CA ILE A 49 16.82 -1.62 8.25
C ILE A 49 18.14 -1.11 8.81
N LYS A 50 19.14 -1.03 7.94
CA LYS A 50 20.47 -0.55 8.31
C LYS A 50 20.49 0.98 8.43
N GLU A 51 21.35 1.49 9.31
CA GLU A 51 21.67 2.91 9.36
C GLU A 51 22.03 3.46 7.98
N GLY A 52 21.59 4.68 7.68
CA GLY A 52 21.78 5.32 6.38
C GLY A 52 20.77 4.90 5.31
N THR A 53 19.87 3.93 5.59
CA THR A 53 18.83 3.56 4.62
C THR A 53 17.83 4.70 4.43
N VAL A 54 17.61 5.10 3.17
CA VAL A 54 16.55 6.02 2.76
C VAL A 54 15.33 5.21 2.36
N LEU A 55 14.20 5.46 3.01
CA LEU A 55 12.92 4.80 2.74
C LEU A 55 12.09 5.58 1.70
N GLY A 56 10.81 5.23 1.57
CA GLY A 56 9.88 5.82 0.62
C GLY A 56 9.88 5.10 -0.73
N HIS A 57 8.68 4.71 -1.18
CA HIS A 57 8.52 3.89 -2.39
C HIS A 57 7.24 4.18 -3.17
N GLU A 58 6.46 5.16 -2.76
CA GLU A 58 5.25 5.64 -3.43
C GLU A 58 5.57 6.99 -4.09
N VAL A 59 6.27 6.96 -5.24
CA VAL A 59 7.00 8.12 -5.78
C VAL A 59 6.38 8.65 -7.06
N VAL A 60 6.13 9.96 -7.07
CA VAL A 60 5.90 10.77 -8.26
C VAL A 60 7.07 11.75 -8.40
N GLY A 61 7.53 11.95 -9.62
CA GLY A 61 8.62 12.90 -9.87
C GLY A 61 8.76 13.29 -11.33
N THR A 62 9.70 14.19 -11.56
CA THR A 62 10.02 14.73 -12.88
C THR A 62 11.40 14.25 -13.33
N ILE A 63 11.50 13.67 -14.52
CA ILE A 63 12.78 13.26 -15.11
C ILE A 63 13.60 14.52 -15.40
N VAL A 64 14.81 14.58 -14.87
CA VAL A 64 15.73 15.73 -15.07
C VAL A 64 16.93 15.39 -15.93
N GLU A 65 17.31 14.10 -16.02
CA GLU A 65 18.43 13.64 -16.82
C GLU A 65 18.17 12.23 -17.35
N THR A 66 18.59 11.93 -18.58
CA THR A 66 18.47 10.63 -19.22
C THR A 66 19.81 10.16 -19.75
N GLY A 67 20.14 8.89 -19.51
CA GLY A 67 21.28 8.25 -20.16
C GLY A 67 21.10 8.16 -21.68
N ASN A 68 22.22 8.08 -22.42
CA ASN A 68 22.23 8.16 -23.88
C ASN A 68 21.54 6.99 -24.60
N GLN A 69 21.35 5.86 -23.91
CA GLN A 69 20.63 4.68 -24.41
C GLN A 69 19.12 4.73 -24.11
N VAL A 70 18.64 5.68 -23.30
CA VAL A 70 17.22 5.85 -23.01
C VAL A 70 16.54 6.57 -24.17
N LYS A 71 15.67 5.86 -24.92
CA LYS A 71 15.01 6.40 -26.12
C LYS A 71 13.55 6.77 -25.93
N LYS A 72 12.89 6.16 -24.95
CA LYS A 72 11.44 6.30 -24.70
C LYS A 72 11.10 7.45 -23.76
N TRP A 73 12.06 7.88 -22.95
CA TRP A 73 11.86 8.87 -21.90
C TRP A 73 12.73 10.10 -22.14
N SER A 74 12.28 11.27 -21.72
CA SER A 74 13.00 12.53 -21.87
C SER A 74 12.87 13.42 -20.62
N ALA A 75 13.79 14.36 -20.46
CA ALA A 75 13.72 15.36 -19.41
C ALA A 75 12.40 16.14 -19.46
N SER A 76 11.97 16.65 -18.32
CA SER A 76 10.70 17.34 -18.07
C SER A 76 9.44 16.47 -18.14
N GLN A 77 9.55 15.18 -18.38
CA GLN A 77 8.41 14.28 -18.25
C GLN A 77 8.16 13.95 -16.77
N LYS A 78 6.89 14.08 -16.38
CA LYS A 78 6.43 13.69 -15.04
C LYS A 78 5.99 12.23 -15.06
N VAL A 79 6.46 11.46 -14.07
CA VAL A 79 6.20 10.02 -14.00
C VAL A 79 5.87 9.57 -12.58
N ILE A 80 5.13 8.48 -12.48
CA ILE A 80 5.07 7.65 -11.29
C ILE A 80 5.91 6.42 -11.50
N VAL A 81 6.59 5.96 -10.45
CA VAL A 81 7.42 4.75 -10.48
C VAL A 81 7.20 3.91 -9.23
N ALA A 82 7.04 2.60 -9.41
CA ALA A 82 7.04 1.65 -8.30
C ALA A 82 8.43 1.03 -8.10
N HIS A 83 8.75 0.72 -6.85
CA HIS A 83 10.11 0.41 -6.41
C HIS A 83 10.62 -1.00 -6.73
N HIS A 84 9.75 -1.98 -6.97
CA HIS A 84 10.13 -3.35 -7.25
C HIS A 84 9.72 -3.79 -8.65
N VAL A 85 10.63 -4.48 -9.34
CA VAL A 85 10.43 -4.97 -10.71
C VAL A 85 10.72 -6.47 -10.80
N PRO A 86 9.74 -7.31 -11.14
CA PRO A 86 9.98 -8.73 -11.41
C PRO A 86 10.68 -8.95 -12.74
N CYS A 87 11.38 -10.08 -12.91
CA CYS A 87 12.07 -10.40 -14.16
C CYS A 87 11.15 -10.87 -15.29
N LEU A 88 9.86 -11.11 -15.00
CA LEU A 88 8.80 -11.58 -15.90
C LEU A 88 9.06 -12.93 -16.60
N ASN A 89 10.17 -13.60 -16.33
CA ASN A 89 10.59 -14.83 -17.03
C ASN A 89 10.79 -16.05 -16.13
N CYS A 90 11.03 -15.88 -14.81
CA CYS A 90 11.24 -17.01 -13.90
C CYS A 90 9.92 -17.77 -13.59
N TYR A 91 10.04 -18.93 -12.96
CA TYR A 91 8.90 -19.76 -12.56
C TYR A 91 7.84 -18.95 -11.78
N PHE A 92 8.26 -18.17 -10.80
CA PHE A 92 7.33 -17.35 -9.99
C PHE A 92 6.57 -16.31 -10.83
N CYS A 93 7.24 -15.67 -11.78
CA CYS A 93 6.60 -14.70 -12.66
C CYS A 93 5.58 -15.38 -13.59
N LYS A 94 5.93 -16.52 -14.17
CA LYS A 94 5.06 -17.29 -15.07
C LYS A 94 3.82 -17.85 -14.36
N SER A 95 3.92 -18.12 -13.05
CA SER A 95 2.81 -18.56 -12.20
C SER A 95 2.05 -17.40 -11.50
N GLY A 96 2.33 -16.13 -11.83
CA GLY A 96 1.63 -14.97 -11.25
C GLY A 96 2.11 -14.56 -9.84
N ASN A 97 3.16 -15.20 -9.33
CA ASN A 97 3.71 -14.92 -7.99
C ASN A 97 4.89 -13.93 -8.06
N PHE A 98 4.68 -12.76 -8.68
CA PHE A 98 5.71 -11.77 -9.00
C PHE A 98 6.57 -11.34 -7.81
N SER A 99 5.97 -11.16 -6.64
CA SER A 99 6.67 -10.78 -5.40
C SER A 99 7.61 -11.86 -4.84
N MET A 100 7.55 -13.09 -5.37
CA MET A 100 8.47 -14.18 -5.04
C MET A 100 9.69 -14.23 -5.98
N CYS A 101 9.70 -13.46 -7.05
CA CYS A 101 10.81 -13.34 -7.98
C CYS A 101 12.06 -12.76 -7.29
N ASN A 102 13.23 -13.36 -7.53
CA ASN A 102 14.49 -12.87 -6.93
C ASN A 102 14.81 -11.44 -7.39
N GLN A 103 14.62 -11.11 -8.68
CA GLN A 103 14.82 -9.74 -9.17
C GLN A 103 13.88 -8.76 -8.49
N PHE A 104 12.61 -9.12 -8.29
CA PHE A 104 11.66 -8.28 -7.54
C PHE A 104 12.20 -7.92 -6.16
N LYS A 105 12.73 -8.90 -5.43
CA LYS A 105 13.26 -8.71 -4.07
C LYS A 105 14.57 -7.91 -4.03
N SER A 106 15.34 -7.92 -5.12
CA SER A 106 16.64 -7.23 -5.20
C SER A 106 16.57 -5.85 -5.84
N THR A 107 15.47 -5.50 -6.53
CA THR A 107 15.29 -4.16 -7.12
C THR A 107 14.74 -3.18 -6.10
N ASN A 108 15.16 -1.91 -6.20
CA ASN A 108 14.62 -0.81 -5.42
C ASN A 108 14.93 0.53 -6.11
N LEU A 109 14.28 1.61 -5.68
CA LEU A 109 14.66 2.97 -6.02
C LEU A 109 15.91 3.36 -5.22
N ILE A 110 16.84 4.10 -5.81
CA ILE A 110 18.13 4.45 -5.19
C ILE A 110 18.30 5.98 -5.16
N PRO A 111 18.41 6.56 -3.95
CA PRO A 111 18.53 5.93 -2.61
C PRO A 111 17.20 5.45 -2.04
N GLY A 112 16.08 6.07 -2.35
CA GLY A 112 14.72 5.88 -1.88
C GLY A 112 13.91 7.15 -2.07
N GLY A 113 12.59 7.10 -1.93
CA GLY A 113 11.68 8.21 -2.24
C GLY A 113 11.74 9.39 -1.27
N PHE A 114 12.27 9.20 -0.05
CA PHE A 114 12.47 10.31 0.88
C PHE A 114 13.80 11.03 0.61
N SER A 115 13.98 11.49 -0.64
CA SER A 115 15.14 12.24 -1.12
C SER A 115 14.74 13.20 -2.23
N GLU A 116 15.55 14.24 -2.48
CA GLU A 116 15.30 15.18 -3.57
C GLU A 116 15.47 14.54 -4.96
N TYR A 117 16.37 13.58 -5.10
CA TYR A 117 16.64 12.89 -6.37
C TYR A 117 16.83 11.40 -6.13
N LEU A 118 16.39 10.61 -7.10
CA LEU A 118 16.65 9.18 -7.16
C LEU A 118 16.91 8.74 -8.61
N LYS A 119 17.57 7.61 -8.77
CA LYS A 119 17.76 7.02 -10.09
C LYS A 119 16.80 5.87 -10.34
N ILE A 120 16.34 5.78 -11.56
CA ILE A 120 15.43 4.76 -12.06
C ILE A 120 16.19 3.90 -13.06
N SER A 121 16.28 2.60 -12.80
CA SER A 121 16.94 1.66 -13.69
C SER A 121 16.10 1.34 -14.93
N LYS A 122 16.75 0.79 -15.97
CA LYS A 122 16.09 0.30 -17.18
C LYS A 122 14.89 -0.59 -16.89
N ALA A 123 15.01 -1.53 -15.96
CA ALA A 123 13.91 -2.43 -15.62
C ALA A 123 12.66 -1.68 -15.08
N HIS A 124 12.86 -0.66 -14.25
CA HIS A 124 11.76 0.18 -13.77
C HIS A 124 11.12 0.96 -14.93
N LEU A 125 11.95 1.56 -15.81
CA LEU A 125 11.47 2.31 -16.98
C LEU A 125 10.61 1.48 -17.94
N GLU A 126 10.92 0.20 -18.07
CA GLU A 126 10.22 -0.73 -18.96
C GLU A 126 8.91 -1.25 -18.37
N HIS A 127 8.82 -1.43 -17.05
CA HIS A 127 7.74 -2.25 -16.45
C HIS A 127 6.91 -1.57 -15.37
N THR A 128 7.45 -0.58 -14.64
CA THR A 128 6.79 -0.01 -13.45
C THR A 128 6.79 1.52 -13.42
N THR A 129 7.14 2.16 -14.54
CA THR A 129 7.11 3.62 -14.72
C THR A 129 5.99 4.00 -15.69
N PHE A 130 5.15 4.97 -15.29
CA PHE A 130 4.05 5.46 -16.12
C PHE A 130 4.12 6.98 -16.26
N LEU A 131 3.94 7.47 -17.50
CA LEU A 131 3.89 8.90 -17.81
C LEU A 131 2.61 9.52 -17.22
N ILE A 132 2.73 10.63 -16.53
CA ILE A 132 1.59 11.39 -16.00
C ILE A 132 1.19 12.47 -17.02
N PRO A 133 -0.01 12.39 -17.62
CA PRO A 133 -0.51 13.42 -18.51
C PRO A 133 -0.77 14.73 -17.76
N LYS A 134 -0.48 15.87 -18.40
CA LYS A 134 -0.78 17.20 -17.84
C LYS A 134 -2.28 17.40 -17.60
N GLY A 135 -2.62 18.04 -16.47
CA GLY A 135 -3.99 18.47 -16.19
C GLY A 135 -4.94 17.36 -15.79
N THR A 136 -4.43 16.19 -15.34
CA THR A 136 -5.24 15.09 -14.83
C THR A 136 -5.53 15.27 -13.33
N VAL A 137 -5.00 14.38 -12.50
CA VAL A 137 -5.19 14.32 -11.05
C VAL A 137 -3.95 14.90 -10.37
N SER A 138 -4.03 15.28 -9.11
CA SER A 138 -2.88 15.81 -8.35
C SER A 138 -1.77 14.75 -8.20
N ASP A 139 -0.52 15.20 -8.13
CA ASP A 139 0.64 14.33 -7.91
C ASP A 139 0.49 13.50 -6.63
N HIS A 140 -0.07 14.10 -5.59
CA HIS A 140 -0.33 13.44 -4.31
C HIS A 140 -1.29 12.24 -4.47
N GLU A 141 -2.36 12.40 -5.24
CA GLU A 141 -3.31 11.31 -5.48
C GLU A 141 -2.72 10.23 -6.40
N ILE A 142 -1.92 10.62 -7.39
CA ILE A 142 -1.23 9.68 -8.28
C ILE A 142 -0.19 8.86 -7.52
N ALA A 143 0.48 9.42 -6.50
CA ALA A 143 1.41 8.68 -5.63
C ALA A 143 0.74 7.48 -4.92
N LEU A 144 -0.59 7.51 -4.75
CA LEU A 144 -1.35 6.37 -4.21
C LEU A 144 -1.50 5.17 -5.17
N THR A 145 -0.93 5.23 -6.37
CA THR A 145 -0.99 4.12 -7.34
C THR A 145 -0.37 2.84 -6.80
N GLU A 146 0.79 2.93 -6.14
CA GLU A 146 1.47 1.74 -5.62
C GLU A 146 0.64 1.05 -4.53
N PRO A 147 0.20 1.71 -3.44
CA PRO A 147 -0.63 1.07 -2.43
C PRO A 147 -2.00 0.63 -2.96
N LEU A 148 -2.62 1.36 -3.89
CA LEU A 148 -3.85 0.93 -4.53
C LEU A 148 -3.63 -0.36 -5.35
N ALA A 149 -2.51 -0.49 -6.03
CA ALA A 149 -2.17 -1.70 -6.80
C ALA A 149 -1.96 -2.92 -5.90
N CYS A 150 -1.42 -2.72 -4.68
CA CYS A 150 -1.34 -3.76 -3.66
C CYS A 150 -2.75 -4.24 -3.25
N CYS A 151 -3.65 -3.30 -2.96
CA CYS A 151 -5.04 -3.57 -2.61
C CYS A 151 -5.78 -4.28 -3.75
N LEU A 152 -5.62 -3.78 -4.98
CA LEU A 152 -6.23 -4.37 -6.18
C LEU A 152 -5.80 -5.82 -6.39
N ARG A 153 -4.50 -6.12 -6.19
CA ARG A 153 -4.01 -7.49 -6.25
C ARG A 153 -4.65 -8.39 -5.21
N ALA A 154 -4.82 -7.91 -3.97
CA ALA A 154 -5.49 -8.67 -2.92
C ALA A 154 -6.94 -9.00 -3.29
N VAL A 155 -7.70 -8.00 -3.77
CA VAL A 155 -9.09 -8.18 -4.20
C VAL A 155 -9.20 -9.15 -5.37
N GLN A 156 -8.28 -9.07 -6.36
CA GLN A 156 -8.25 -10.01 -7.49
C GLN A 156 -7.90 -11.43 -7.05
N ARG A 157 -6.90 -11.62 -6.19
CA ARG A 157 -6.54 -12.95 -5.67
C ARG A 157 -7.64 -13.60 -4.86
N THR A 158 -8.46 -12.79 -4.18
CA THR A 158 -9.59 -13.25 -3.38
C THR A 158 -10.82 -13.57 -4.22
N GLN A 159 -10.86 -13.05 -5.47
CA GLN A 159 -11.99 -13.21 -6.38
C GLN A 159 -13.29 -12.66 -5.80
N VAL A 160 -13.24 -11.43 -5.25
CA VAL A 160 -14.42 -10.73 -4.73
C VAL A 160 -15.46 -10.54 -5.82
N THR A 161 -16.73 -10.86 -5.53
CA THR A 161 -17.90 -10.76 -6.42
C THR A 161 -19.04 -9.99 -5.77
N THR A 162 -20.08 -9.71 -6.54
CA THR A 162 -21.31 -9.03 -6.09
C THR A 162 -22.10 -9.79 -5.02
N SER A 163 -21.91 -11.11 -4.91
CA SER A 163 -22.59 -11.93 -3.92
C SER A 163 -21.89 -11.98 -2.57
N ASN A 164 -20.70 -11.38 -2.44
CA ASN A 164 -19.93 -11.48 -1.21
C ASN A 164 -20.27 -10.39 -0.21
N SER A 165 -20.35 -10.78 1.06
CA SER A 165 -20.20 -9.93 2.21
C SER A 165 -18.73 -9.86 2.61
N VAL A 166 -18.19 -8.64 2.76
CA VAL A 166 -16.76 -8.38 3.02
C VAL A 166 -16.61 -7.57 4.29
N LEU A 167 -15.70 -7.98 5.16
CA LEU A 167 -15.29 -7.22 6.35
C LEU A 167 -13.85 -6.73 6.20
N ILE A 168 -13.65 -5.44 6.39
CA ILE A 168 -12.32 -4.82 6.43
C ILE A 168 -11.94 -4.56 7.90
N CYS A 169 -10.89 -5.23 8.39
CA CYS A 169 -10.35 -5.01 9.73
C CYS A 169 -9.21 -4.01 9.67
N GLY A 170 -9.47 -2.77 10.10
CA GLY A 170 -8.59 -1.60 10.01
C GLY A 170 -8.96 -0.71 8.82
N LEU A 171 -9.39 0.52 9.11
CA LEU A 171 -9.84 1.53 8.13
C LEU A 171 -8.83 2.69 7.99
N GLY A 172 -7.53 2.38 8.01
CA GLY A 172 -6.49 3.28 7.51
C GLY A 172 -6.55 3.40 5.99
N SER A 173 -5.55 4.05 5.39
CA SER A 173 -5.51 4.25 3.93
C SER A 173 -5.68 2.95 3.13
N ILE A 174 -5.06 1.87 3.56
CA ILE A 174 -5.17 0.54 2.94
C ILE A 174 -6.59 -0.02 3.06
N GLY A 175 -7.16 0.01 4.27
CA GLY A 175 -8.52 -0.52 4.48
C GLY A 175 -9.57 0.21 3.66
N ILE A 176 -9.47 1.53 3.58
CA ILE A 176 -10.37 2.36 2.75
C ILE A 176 -10.20 2.03 1.25
N MET A 177 -8.96 1.87 0.76
CA MET A 177 -8.73 1.46 -0.63
C MET A 177 -9.29 0.07 -0.92
N LEU A 178 -9.09 -0.92 -0.03
CA LEU A 178 -9.67 -2.26 -0.14
C LEU A 178 -11.20 -2.20 -0.21
N GLY A 179 -11.80 -1.42 0.69
CA GLY A 179 -13.24 -1.24 0.74
C GLY A 179 -13.82 -0.65 -0.55
N LYS A 180 -13.21 0.44 -1.05
CA LYS A 180 -13.61 1.04 -2.35
C LYS A 180 -13.52 0.04 -3.51
N LEU A 181 -12.48 -0.79 -3.53
CA LEU A 181 -12.31 -1.81 -4.56
C LEU A 181 -13.34 -2.94 -4.42
N CYS A 182 -13.69 -3.36 -3.19
CA CYS A 182 -14.73 -4.36 -2.94
C CYS A 182 -16.11 -3.84 -3.34
N ILE A 183 -16.46 -2.61 -2.98
CA ILE A 183 -17.70 -1.94 -3.43
C ILE A 183 -17.71 -1.80 -4.96
N GLY A 184 -16.58 -1.43 -5.57
CA GLY A 184 -16.44 -1.38 -7.03
C GLY A 184 -16.65 -2.73 -7.74
N ARG A 185 -16.56 -3.85 -7.01
CA ARG A 185 -16.93 -5.21 -7.46
C ARG A 185 -18.38 -5.58 -7.11
N GLY A 186 -19.10 -4.67 -6.47
CA GLY A 186 -20.49 -4.87 -6.04
C GLY A 186 -20.67 -5.66 -4.74
N ALA A 187 -19.58 -5.94 -4.01
CA ALA A 187 -19.64 -6.65 -2.73
C ALA A 187 -20.26 -5.78 -1.63
N TYR A 188 -21.00 -6.37 -0.72
CA TYR A 188 -21.52 -5.68 0.46
C TYR A 188 -20.41 -5.59 1.51
N THR A 189 -19.91 -4.40 1.77
CA THR A 189 -18.66 -4.19 2.50
C THR A 189 -18.90 -3.51 3.85
N PHE A 190 -18.38 -4.13 4.91
CA PHE A 190 -18.36 -3.63 6.28
C PHE A 190 -16.94 -3.23 6.70
N GLY A 191 -16.82 -2.41 7.74
CA GLY A 191 -15.53 -2.00 8.27
C GLY A 191 -15.47 -1.99 9.80
N LEU A 192 -14.32 -2.37 10.34
CA LEU A 192 -13.99 -2.24 11.75
C LEU A 192 -12.74 -1.40 11.94
N ASP A 193 -12.78 -0.44 12.84
CA ASP A 193 -11.60 0.29 13.32
C ASP A 193 -11.76 0.62 14.81
N LEU A 194 -10.65 0.92 15.47
CA LEU A 194 -10.64 1.41 16.86
C LEU A 194 -10.99 2.89 16.95
N ILE A 195 -10.86 3.62 15.84
CA ILE A 195 -10.99 5.06 15.71
C ILE A 195 -12.26 5.39 14.93
N GLU A 196 -13.23 6.01 15.58
CA GLU A 196 -14.54 6.31 15.02
C GLU A 196 -14.46 7.26 13.81
N GLU A 197 -13.53 8.22 13.85
CA GLU A 197 -13.29 9.16 12.74
C GLU A 197 -12.89 8.43 11.45
N ARG A 198 -12.17 7.32 11.54
CA ARG A 198 -11.81 6.48 10.38
C ARG A 198 -13.00 5.71 9.83
N ILE A 199 -13.92 5.27 10.69
CA ILE A 199 -15.17 4.64 10.26
C ILE A 199 -16.02 5.66 9.51
N ASN A 200 -16.14 6.87 10.03
CA ASN A 200 -16.88 7.96 9.40
C ASN A 200 -16.26 8.35 8.06
N LEU A 201 -14.94 8.55 8.00
CA LEU A 201 -14.22 8.82 6.74
C LEU A 201 -14.45 7.70 5.70
N ALA A 202 -14.40 6.44 6.13
CA ALA A 202 -14.62 5.31 5.23
C ALA A 202 -16.05 5.29 4.66
N LYS A 203 -17.07 5.67 5.45
CA LYS A 203 -18.46 5.84 5.00
C LYS A 203 -18.58 7.03 4.02
N GLU A 204 -18.05 8.19 4.37
CA GLU A 204 -18.06 9.39 3.53
C GLU A 204 -17.38 9.16 2.17
N MET A 205 -16.29 8.41 2.17
CA MET A 205 -15.58 8.02 0.96
C MET A 205 -16.26 6.90 0.16
N ASN A 206 -17.41 6.38 0.61
CA ASN A 206 -18.07 5.20 0.03
C ASN A 206 -17.12 3.99 -0.09
N ALA A 207 -16.36 3.73 0.97
CA ALA A 207 -15.47 2.57 1.08
C ALA A 207 -16.10 1.42 1.86
N ILE A 208 -17.11 1.71 2.66
CA ILE A 208 -17.92 0.73 3.39
C ILE A 208 -19.39 1.13 3.37
N HIS A 209 -20.29 0.16 3.41
CA HIS A 209 -21.72 0.41 3.57
C HIS A 209 -22.07 0.70 5.02
N ASP A 210 -21.40 0.02 5.96
CA ASP A 210 -21.56 0.23 7.38
C ASP A 210 -20.27 -0.15 8.15
N GLY A 211 -20.11 0.37 9.37
CA GLY A 211 -18.91 0.09 10.17
C GLY A 211 -19.18 0.23 11.66
N TYR A 212 -18.33 -0.44 12.46
CA TYR A 212 -18.47 -0.50 13.90
C TYR A 212 -17.11 -0.42 14.60
N THR A 213 -17.13 0.00 15.88
CA THR A 213 -15.90 0.11 16.69
C THR A 213 -15.39 -1.28 17.06
N ALA A 214 -14.16 -1.60 16.69
CA ALA A 214 -13.61 -2.96 16.74
C ALA A 214 -13.48 -3.57 18.15
N ASN A 215 -13.41 -2.75 19.21
CA ASN A 215 -13.30 -3.21 20.58
C ASN A 215 -14.64 -3.18 21.36
N SER A 216 -15.75 -2.89 20.68
CA SER A 216 -17.08 -2.99 21.28
C SER A 216 -17.44 -4.45 21.56
N PRO A 217 -18.02 -4.77 22.73
CA PRO A 217 -18.54 -6.11 23.01
C PRO A 217 -19.69 -6.52 22.09
N GLU A 218 -20.30 -5.57 21.41
CA GLU A 218 -21.46 -5.79 20.52
C GLU A 218 -21.06 -6.09 19.06
N VAL A 219 -19.75 -6.03 18.73
CA VAL A 219 -19.29 -6.16 17.34
C VAL A 219 -19.68 -7.48 16.70
N GLU A 220 -19.63 -8.57 17.47
CA GLU A 220 -20.01 -9.90 16.99
C GLU A 220 -21.52 -9.97 16.67
N SER A 221 -22.38 -9.54 17.61
CA SER A 221 -23.82 -9.51 17.38
C SER A 221 -24.20 -8.57 16.24
N TRP A 222 -23.49 -7.44 16.09
CA TRP A 222 -23.69 -6.52 14.98
C TRP A 222 -23.39 -7.18 13.63
N ILE A 223 -22.26 -7.91 13.50
CA ILE A 223 -21.91 -8.63 12.26
C ILE A 223 -22.91 -9.74 11.97
N LEU A 224 -23.27 -10.56 12.97
CA LEU A 224 -24.24 -11.63 12.79
C LEU A 224 -25.59 -11.10 12.35
N ASN A 225 -26.07 -9.98 12.90
CA ASN A 225 -27.31 -9.33 12.45
C ASN A 225 -27.24 -8.86 10.98
N LYS A 226 -26.06 -8.44 10.50
CA LYS A 226 -25.85 -8.01 9.11
C LYS A 226 -25.69 -9.17 8.12
N THR A 227 -25.46 -10.37 8.62
CA THR A 227 -25.10 -11.57 7.82
C THR A 227 -26.01 -12.77 8.12
N GLU A 228 -27.25 -12.51 8.56
CA GLU A 228 -28.26 -13.56 8.84
C GLU A 228 -27.75 -14.66 9.80
N GLY A 229 -26.85 -14.29 10.73
CA GLY A 229 -26.31 -15.18 11.75
C GLY A 229 -25.14 -16.05 11.31
N ILE A 230 -24.66 -15.95 10.06
CA ILE A 230 -23.62 -16.87 9.53
C ILE A 230 -22.21 -16.31 9.49
N GLY A 231 -22.03 -14.99 9.59
CA GLY A 231 -20.75 -14.30 9.42
C GLY A 231 -20.46 -13.88 7.97
N VAL A 232 -19.35 -13.16 7.74
CA VAL A 232 -19.00 -12.64 6.40
C VAL A 232 -18.28 -13.67 5.54
N ASP A 233 -18.42 -13.55 4.20
CA ASP A 233 -17.70 -14.39 3.23
C ASP A 233 -16.18 -14.19 3.27
N ILE A 234 -15.75 -12.94 3.40
CA ILE A 234 -14.35 -12.54 3.24
C ILE A 234 -13.97 -11.53 4.31
N VAL A 235 -12.83 -11.75 4.97
CA VAL A 235 -12.22 -10.77 5.88
C VAL A 235 -10.89 -10.33 5.35
N PHE A 236 -10.66 -9.03 5.17
CA PHE A 236 -9.35 -8.44 4.89
C PHE A 236 -8.72 -7.92 6.18
N LEU A 237 -7.54 -8.43 6.52
CA LEU A 237 -6.71 -7.95 7.63
C LEU A 237 -5.81 -6.81 7.14
N ALA A 238 -6.30 -5.58 7.23
CA ALA A 238 -5.56 -4.36 6.88
C ALA A 238 -4.82 -3.76 8.08
N SER A 239 -5.02 -4.30 9.29
CA SER A 239 -4.25 -3.96 10.50
C SER A 239 -3.40 -5.15 10.94
N GLY A 240 -2.12 -4.90 11.29
CA GLY A 240 -1.16 -5.91 11.71
C GLY A 240 -1.22 -6.22 13.21
N SER A 241 -2.38 -6.56 13.77
CA SER A 241 -2.49 -6.92 15.19
C SER A 241 -3.04 -8.34 15.37
N GLU A 242 -2.58 -9.01 16.44
CA GLU A 242 -3.10 -10.32 16.85
C GLU A 242 -4.61 -10.28 17.12
N LYS A 243 -5.09 -9.21 17.77
CA LYS A 243 -6.51 -9.01 18.02
C LYS A 243 -7.34 -8.99 16.73
N SER A 244 -6.81 -8.37 15.67
CA SER A 244 -7.48 -8.35 14.36
C SER A 244 -7.55 -9.73 13.73
N LEU A 245 -6.53 -10.58 13.92
CA LEU A 245 -6.56 -11.95 13.43
C LEU A 245 -7.59 -12.81 14.18
N LYS A 246 -7.64 -12.69 15.51
CA LYS A 246 -8.66 -13.37 16.33
C LYS A 246 -10.07 -12.91 15.97
N SER A 247 -10.25 -11.60 15.79
CA SER A 247 -11.50 -11.00 15.31
C SER A 247 -11.90 -11.53 13.93
N ALA A 248 -10.95 -11.67 13.00
CA ALA A 248 -11.23 -12.23 11.68
C ALA A 248 -11.78 -13.65 11.74
N LEU A 249 -11.20 -14.49 12.61
CA LEU A 249 -11.66 -15.87 12.82
C LEU A 249 -13.08 -15.92 13.40
N SER A 250 -13.43 -15.02 14.31
CA SER A 250 -14.79 -14.96 14.90
C SER A 250 -15.85 -14.52 13.89
N HIS A 251 -15.48 -13.66 12.94
CA HIS A 251 -16.43 -12.98 12.07
C HIS A 251 -16.59 -13.59 10.67
N VAL A 252 -15.59 -14.38 10.23
CA VAL A 252 -15.68 -15.10 8.95
C VAL A 252 -16.64 -16.30 9.10
N ARG A 253 -17.51 -16.54 8.10
CA ARG A 253 -18.33 -17.76 8.09
C ARG A 253 -17.50 -19.02 7.83
N SER A 254 -18.07 -20.20 8.11
CA SER A 254 -17.48 -21.47 7.65
C SER A 254 -17.43 -21.50 6.11
N GLY A 255 -16.37 -22.05 5.54
CA GLY A 255 -16.06 -22.00 4.10
C GLY A 255 -15.66 -20.61 3.59
N GLY A 256 -15.44 -19.63 4.48
CA GLY A 256 -15.07 -18.26 4.12
C GLY A 256 -13.57 -18.07 3.90
N LYS A 257 -13.17 -16.82 3.64
CA LYS A 257 -11.79 -16.47 3.30
C LYS A 257 -11.25 -15.40 4.25
N ILE A 258 -9.99 -15.57 4.70
CA ILE A 258 -9.24 -14.57 5.45
C ILE A 258 -8.04 -14.13 4.61
N VAL A 259 -7.94 -12.83 4.33
CA VAL A 259 -6.86 -12.25 3.53
C VAL A 259 -5.89 -11.51 4.44
N VAL A 260 -4.69 -12.06 4.60
CA VAL A 260 -3.60 -11.45 5.36
C VAL A 260 -2.92 -10.42 4.47
N PHE A 261 -3.18 -9.14 4.72
CA PHE A 261 -2.60 -8.02 3.98
C PHE A 261 -1.49 -7.31 4.75
N SER A 262 -1.49 -7.39 6.08
CA SER A 262 -0.49 -6.78 6.95
C SER A 262 0.37 -7.83 7.63
N SER A 263 1.63 -7.50 7.91
CA SER A 263 2.49 -8.32 8.76
C SER A 263 1.94 -8.34 10.18
N ILE A 264 1.81 -9.54 10.75
CA ILE A 264 1.37 -9.76 12.13
C ILE A 264 2.59 -10.21 12.94
N PRO A 265 2.80 -9.71 14.19
CA PRO A 265 3.89 -10.15 15.04
C PRO A 265 3.89 -11.67 15.27
N LYS A 266 5.07 -12.23 15.50
CA LYS A 266 5.40 -13.66 15.42
C LYS A 266 4.73 -14.61 16.44
N GLU A 267 3.97 -14.13 17.39
CA GLU A 267 3.81 -14.88 18.65
C GLU A 267 2.64 -15.87 18.69
N ASP A 268 1.75 -15.91 17.69
CA ASP A 268 0.65 -16.84 17.71
C ASP A 268 0.69 -17.88 16.60
N GLY A 269 0.57 -19.12 17.04
CA GLY A 269 0.54 -20.29 16.20
C GLY A 269 -0.60 -20.24 15.17
N PHE A 270 -0.42 -20.99 14.09
CA PHE A 270 -1.44 -21.24 13.09
C PHE A 270 -2.68 -21.85 13.76
N PHE A 271 -3.86 -21.25 13.55
CA PHE A 271 -5.13 -21.71 14.12
C PHE A 271 -5.65 -22.96 13.40
N ASN A 272 -4.94 -24.07 13.56
CA ASN A 272 -5.15 -25.29 12.78
C ASN A 272 -6.59 -25.79 12.85
N ASN A 273 -7.15 -25.91 14.06
CA ASN A 273 -8.49 -26.46 14.24
C ASN A 273 -9.57 -25.56 13.62
N GLU A 274 -9.46 -24.25 13.78
CA GLU A 274 -10.40 -23.29 13.18
C GLU A 274 -10.38 -23.38 11.66
N VAL A 275 -9.19 -23.40 11.06
CA VAL A 275 -9.05 -23.50 9.60
C VAL A 275 -9.56 -24.85 9.09
N TYR A 276 -9.22 -25.94 9.77
CA TYR A 276 -9.57 -27.30 9.36
C TYR A 276 -11.07 -27.58 9.47
N TYR A 277 -11.64 -27.43 10.68
CA TYR A 277 -13.04 -27.80 10.90
C TYR A 277 -14.07 -26.85 10.26
N ARG A 278 -13.65 -25.62 9.95
CA ARG A 278 -14.49 -24.62 9.30
C ARG A 278 -14.17 -24.45 7.81
N GLU A 279 -13.27 -25.26 7.26
CA GLU A 279 -12.83 -25.22 5.85
C GLU A 279 -12.45 -23.81 5.37
N LEU A 280 -11.71 -23.05 6.21
CA LEU A 280 -11.35 -21.69 5.89
C LEU A 280 -10.22 -21.63 4.86
N THR A 281 -10.29 -20.67 3.94
CA THR A 281 -9.18 -20.31 3.06
C THR A 281 -8.41 -19.14 3.65
N VAL A 282 -7.13 -19.34 4.01
CA VAL A 282 -6.23 -18.26 4.44
C VAL A 282 -5.30 -17.89 3.30
N LEU A 283 -5.33 -16.63 2.86
CA LEU A 283 -4.62 -16.13 1.69
C LEU A 283 -3.75 -14.93 2.03
N GLY A 284 -2.45 -15.00 1.73
CA GLY A 284 -1.53 -13.86 1.82
C GLY A 284 -1.52 -13.03 0.55
N SER A 285 -1.45 -11.70 0.67
CA SER A 285 -1.22 -10.81 -0.47
C SER A 285 -0.12 -9.81 -0.13
N TYR A 286 1.01 -9.91 -0.84
CA TYR A 286 2.21 -9.09 -0.61
C TYR A 286 2.64 -8.40 -1.90
N SER A 287 2.70 -7.06 -1.88
CA SER A 287 3.15 -6.19 -2.98
C SER A 287 2.29 -6.25 -4.26
N PRO A 288 2.42 -5.29 -5.17
CA PRO A 288 1.67 -5.28 -6.43
C PRO A 288 2.28 -6.21 -7.48
N SER A 289 1.60 -6.35 -8.60
CA SER A 289 2.15 -6.86 -9.87
C SER A 289 2.26 -5.72 -10.88
N PRO A 290 3.07 -5.85 -11.95
CA PRO A 290 3.09 -4.86 -13.03
C PRO A 290 1.71 -4.60 -13.64
N MET A 291 0.86 -5.63 -13.73
CA MET A 291 -0.50 -5.51 -14.24
C MET A 291 -1.39 -4.71 -13.30
N THR A 292 -1.37 -5.02 -11.99
CA THR A 292 -2.17 -4.25 -11.01
C THR A 292 -1.66 -2.82 -10.82
N LEU A 293 -0.36 -2.57 -11.00
CA LEU A 293 0.18 -1.20 -11.05
C LEU A 293 -0.42 -0.40 -12.21
N LYS A 294 -0.43 -0.98 -13.42
CA LYS A 294 -1.02 -0.34 -14.59
C LYS A 294 -2.52 -0.10 -14.41
N GLU A 295 -3.24 -1.08 -13.88
CA GLU A 295 -4.68 -0.96 -13.63
C GLU A 295 -4.99 0.10 -12.56
N ALA A 296 -4.27 0.12 -11.44
CA ALA A 296 -4.42 1.12 -10.38
C ALA A 296 -4.13 2.54 -10.90
N TYR A 297 -3.04 2.70 -11.66
CA TYR A 297 -2.72 3.94 -12.34
C TYR A 297 -3.87 4.41 -13.23
N GLN A 298 -4.45 3.52 -14.06
CA GLN A 298 -5.59 3.84 -14.93
C GLN A 298 -6.83 4.23 -14.13
N LEU A 299 -7.13 3.54 -13.03
CA LEU A 299 -8.27 3.88 -12.18
C LEU A 299 -8.16 5.29 -11.59
N ILE A 300 -6.96 5.71 -11.19
CA ILE A 300 -6.73 7.04 -10.64
C ILE A 300 -6.80 8.12 -11.74
N ILE A 301 -6.01 7.98 -12.82
CA ILE A 301 -5.92 9.04 -13.84
C ILE A 301 -7.22 9.25 -14.62
N THR A 302 -8.08 8.25 -14.69
CA THR A 302 -9.40 8.37 -15.31
C THR A 302 -10.50 8.82 -14.34
N GLY A 303 -10.16 9.06 -13.06
CA GLY A 303 -11.12 9.47 -12.02
C GLY A 303 -12.14 8.39 -11.63
N ARG A 304 -11.93 7.14 -12.04
CA ARG A 304 -12.81 6.01 -11.68
C ARG A 304 -12.72 5.66 -10.18
N ILE A 305 -11.60 5.94 -9.56
CA ILE A 305 -11.43 5.90 -8.12
C ILE A 305 -10.88 7.24 -7.65
N LYS A 306 -11.46 7.80 -6.60
CA LYS A 306 -11.05 9.07 -5.99
C LYS A 306 -10.47 8.77 -4.63
N LEU A 307 -9.23 9.20 -4.38
CA LEU A 307 -8.48 8.90 -3.17
C LEU A 307 -7.96 10.16 -2.46
N LYS A 308 -8.24 11.35 -2.99
CA LYS A 308 -7.75 12.63 -2.46
C LYS A 308 -8.02 12.79 -0.97
N ASP A 309 -9.22 12.40 -0.51
CA ASP A 309 -9.65 12.59 0.88
C ASP A 309 -8.93 11.65 1.87
N LEU A 310 -8.16 10.68 1.38
CA LEU A 310 -7.23 9.89 2.21
C LEU A 310 -6.04 10.70 2.69
N ILE A 311 -5.64 11.73 1.94
CA ILE A 311 -4.44 12.51 2.20
C ILE A 311 -4.76 13.55 3.27
N THR A 312 -4.35 13.25 4.50
CA THR A 312 -4.62 14.11 5.66
C THR A 312 -3.47 15.05 5.99
N ASP A 313 -2.27 14.72 5.54
CA ASP A 313 -1.07 15.53 5.80
C ASP A 313 -0.19 15.62 4.57
N ILE A 314 0.31 16.83 4.31
CA ILE A 314 1.34 17.12 3.30
C ILE A 314 2.46 17.85 4.04
N VAL A 315 3.67 17.32 3.97
CA VAL A 315 4.82 17.86 4.73
C VAL A 315 6.03 18.01 3.81
N PRO A 316 6.85 19.07 3.98
CA PRO A 316 8.12 19.20 3.29
C PRO A 316 9.09 18.08 3.71
N LEU A 317 9.94 17.59 2.79
CA LEU A 317 10.91 16.52 3.04
C LEU A 317 11.73 16.76 4.32
N LYS A 318 12.23 17.97 4.51
CA LYS A 318 13.06 18.33 5.69
C LYS A 318 12.32 18.19 7.02
N GLU A 319 10.98 18.23 7.02
CA GLU A 319 10.15 18.16 8.23
C GLU A 319 9.70 16.72 8.54
N LEU A 320 9.86 15.77 7.60
CA LEU A 320 9.45 14.39 7.79
C LEU A 320 9.94 13.78 9.13
N PRO A 321 11.20 13.98 9.59
CA PRO A 321 11.67 13.40 10.84
C PRO A 321 10.85 13.82 12.07
N THR A 322 10.30 15.04 12.07
CA THR A 322 9.51 15.57 13.18
C THR A 322 8.00 15.31 13.02
N GLN A 323 7.54 15.12 11.80
CA GLN A 323 6.12 14.95 11.50
C GLN A 323 5.67 13.48 11.44
N ILE A 324 6.60 12.53 11.25
CA ILE A 324 6.30 11.11 11.09
C ILE A 324 5.59 10.51 12.33
N ASP A 325 5.76 11.11 13.50
CA ASP A 325 5.08 10.72 14.72
C ASP A 325 3.54 10.79 14.61
N LYS A 326 3.01 11.64 13.73
CA LYS A 326 1.57 11.67 13.44
C LYS A 326 1.10 10.31 12.87
N CYS A 327 1.93 9.67 12.04
CA CYS A 327 1.62 8.36 11.48
C CYS A 327 1.73 7.26 12.56
N PHE A 328 2.76 7.28 13.39
CA PHE A 328 2.93 6.33 14.49
C PHE A 328 1.78 6.41 15.53
N ASN A 329 1.26 7.62 15.78
CA ASN A 329 0.19 7.88 16.73
C ASN A 329 -1.21 7.83 16.10
N ASN A 330 -1.35 7.30 14.87
CA ASN A 330 -2.61 7.19 14.13
C ASN A 330 -3.36 8.53 13.91
N LYS A 331 -2.68 9.66 14.01
CA LYS A 331 -3.25 11.01 13.77
C LYS A 331 -3.28 11.36 12.26
N SER A 332 -2.56 10.62 11.44
CA SER A 332 -2.57 10.75 9.97
C SER A 332 -3.14 9.47 9.35
N VAL A 333 -4.01 9.60 8.37
CA VAL A 333 -4.50 8.47 7.56
C VAL A 333 -3.52 8.19 6.42
N LYS A 334 -3.10 9.25 5.73
CA LYS A 334 -2.06 9.21 4.71
C LYS A 334 -1.27 10.51 4.69
N MET A 335 0.03 10.39 4.87
CA MET A 335 0.98 11.50 4.77
C MET A 335 1.69 11.46 3.43
N MET A 336 1.78 12.62 2.78
CA MET A 336 2.58 12.87 1.58
C MET A 336 3.76 13.77 1.93
N VAL A 337 4.91 13.49 1.35
CA VAL A 337 6.16 14.23 1.53
C VAL A 337 6.49 14.91 0.21
N GLU A 338 6.64 16.24 0.23
CA GLU A 338 7.11 17.05 -0.91
C GLU A 338 8.63 17.28 -0.79
N ALA A 339 9.38 16.96 -1.86
CA ALA A 339 10.84 17.01 -1.88
C ALA A 339 11.41 18.26 -2.60
#